data_670d6f5aed4fc0f10a9039f7d4aa51c6
#
_entry.id   670d6f5aed4fc0f10a9039f7d4aa51c6
#
_cell.length_a   1.000
_cell.length_b   1.000
_cell.length_c   1.000
_cell.angle_alpha   90.00
_cell.angle_beta   90.00
_cell.angle_gamma   90.00
#
_symmetry.space_group_name_H-M   'P 1'
#
loop_
_entity.id
_entity.type
_entity.pdbx_description
1 polymer ?
#
loop_
_entity_poly.entity_id
_entity_poly.type
_entity_poly.pdbx_seq_one_letter_code
_entity_poly.pdbx_strand_id
1 'polypeptide(L)'
;MKICVVGTRGFPETQGGVEKHCEILYTTMGKQCPVEIFVYRRKPYIVCTPKYKNIHFVDLPSTRIKGVEAVIHSFLATCASIIKRPDVIHYHNIGPAMFSPLARLFGVKVVMTYHSANYEHKKWGKIAQLLLKISEKIALSCSNDVIFVNKYQMQKSPQKYISKYVYIPNGIPDTRILQSLDFIHSLGLERKKYILAVGRITPEKGFDLLIKAFAKVNTDYKLVIAGGVETEIGYMEELKQLIKPERIVFAGFTVGDKLSQLYSNAGLFVLSSRNEGFPIVLLEAMAYGLDVLVSDIPATHLVDLNKDDYFDLKDEKSLVQGIIRKLTNNSSRAYNLIDFDWKKITQKVYQIYQSLR
;
A
#
# COMPACT_ATOMS: atom_id res chain seq x y z
N MET A 1 -12.63 -4.75 -23.96
CA MET A 1 -12.38 -3.41 -23.42
C MET A 1 -10.88 -3.24 -23.25
N LYS A 2 -10.32 -2.10 -23.73
CA LYS A 2 -8.89 -1.78 -23.61
C LYS A 2 -8.66 -0.79 -22.48
N ILE A 3 -7.80 -1.13 -21.54
CA ILE A 3 -7.53 -0.34 -20.33
C ILE A 3 -6.05 0.00 -20.28
N CYS A 4 -5.70 1.26 -20.08
CA CYS A 4 -4.33 1.72 -19.86
C CYS A 4 -4.16 2.12 -18.39
N VAL A 5 -3.13 1.59 -17.73
CA VAL A 5 -2.84 1.79 -16.30
C VAL A 5 -1.61 2.67 -16.14
N VAL A 6 -1.80 3.83 -15.50
CA VAL A 6 -0.77 4.85 -15.31
C VAL A 6 -0.63 5.19 -13.83
N GLY A 7 0.60 5.35 -13.34
CA GLY A 7 0.85 5.84 -11.97
C GLY A 7 1.42 4.82 -11.00
N THR A 8 1.65 3.59 -11.44
CA THR A 8 2.46 2.61 -10.71
C THR A 8 3.93 2.67 -11.14
N ARG A 9 4.84 2.21 -10.29
CA ARG A 9 6.23 1.92 -10.71
C ARG A 9 6.30 0.68 -11.56
N GLY A 10 5.36 -0.25 -11.37
CA GLY A 10 5.23 -1.55 -12.00
C GLY A 10 4.98 -2.64 -10.97
N PHE A 11 4.75 -3.85 -11.48
CA PHE A 11 4.66 -5.09 -10.72
C PHE A 11 5.11 -6.25 -11.64
N PRO A 12 5.44 -7.44 -11.11
CA PRO A 12 5.50 -7.81 -9.70
C PRO A 12 6.81 -7.38 -9.00
N GLU A 13 6.94 -7.77 -7.73
CA GLU A 13 8.15 -7.62 -6.93
C GLU A 13 8.65 -6.18 -6.75
N THR A 14 7.78 -5.20 -6.99
CA THR A 14 8.07 -3.80 -6.68
C THR A 14 7.44 -3.43 -5.35
N GLN A 15 8.25 -2.89 -4.43
CA GLN A 15 7.79 -2.54 -3.10
C GLN A 15 6.81 -1.36 -3.11
N GLY A 16 5.61 -1.54 -2.53
CA GLY A 16 4.64 -0.47 -2.34
C GLY A 16 3.19 -0.96 -2.32
N GLY A 17 2.35 -0.25 -1.57
CA GLY A 17 0.93 -0.58 -1.47
C GLY A 17 0.18 -0.36 -2.79
N VAL A 18 0.55 0.67 -3.57
CA VAL A 18 -0.05 0.96 -4.89
C VAL A 18 0.33 -0.13 -5.89
N GLU A 19 1.59 -0.56 -5.87
CA GLU A 19 2.13 -1.62 -6.72
C GLU A 19 1.41 -2.94 -6.43
N LYS A 20 1.24 -3.29 -5.15
CA LYS A 20 0.53 -4.49 -4.71
C LYS A 20 -0.96 -4.44 -5.07
N HIS A 21 -1.60 -3.30 -4.86
CA HIS A 21 -2.99 -3.06 -5.30
C HIS A 21 -3.13 -3.28 -6.82
N CYS A 22 -2.27 -2.66 -7.64
CA CYS A 22 -2.30 -2.80 -9.09
C CYS A 22 -2.06 -4.24 -9.53
N GLU A 23 -1.08 -4.92 -8.93
CA GLU A 23 -0.79 -6.32 -9.23
C GLU A 23 -2.04 -7.19 -9.07
N ILE A 24 -2.66 -7.15 -7.88
CA ILE A 24 -3.78 -8.04 -7.57
C ILE A 24 -5.03 -7.65 -8.38
N LEU A 25 -5.36 -6.35 -8.44
CA LEU A 25 -6.52 -5.87 -9.19
C LEU A 25 -6.44 -6.30 -10.66
N TYR A 26 -5.35 -5.99 -11.34
CA TYR A 26 -5.25 -6.20 -12.78
C TYR A 26 -5.01 -7.66 -13.15
N THR A 27 -4.26 -8.43 -12.35
CA THR A 27 -4.12 -9.87 -12.59
C THR A 27 -5.44 -10.62 -12.37
N THR A 28 -6.25 -10.21 -11.39
CA THR A 28 -7.60 -10.74 -11.17
C THR A 28 -8.53 -10.34 -12.31
N MET A 29 -8.53 -9.07 -12.72
CA MET A 29 -9.34 -8.56 -13.81
C MET A 29 -9.01 -9.23 -15.16
N GLY A 30 -7.74 -9.41 -15.47
CA GLY A 30 -7.30 -10.09 -16.69
C GLY A 30 -7.73 -11.55 -16.77
N LYS A 31 -7.91 -12.22 -15.62
CA LYS A 31 -8.42 -13.59 -15.54
C LYS A 31 -9.95 -13.69 -15.69
N GLN A 32 -10.69 -12.71 -15.15
CA GLN A 32 -12.14 -12.81 -14.95
C GLN A 32 -12.98 -11.98 -15.93
N CYS A 33 -12.39 -10.93 -16.52
CA CYS A 33 -13.13 -9.99 -17.37
C CYS A 33 -12.61 -10.01 -18.83
N PRO A 34 -13.47 -9.67 -19.81
CA PRO A 34 -13.10 -9.57 -21.22
C PRO A 34 -12.38 -8.23 -21.49
N VAL A 35 -11.15 -8.10 -21.01
CA VAL A 35 -10.32 -6.89 -21.06
C VAL A 35 -8.95 -7.16 -21.67
N GLU A 36 -8.34 -6.12 -22.20
CA GLU A 36 -6.93 -6.04 -22.58
C GLU A 36 -6.31 -4.89 -21.79
N ILE A 37 -5.30 -5.17 -20.98
CA ILE A 37 -4.75 -4.23 -19.99
C ILE A 37 -3.30 -3.90 -20.36
N PHE A 38 -3.01 -2.61 -20.53
CA PHE A 38 -1.65 -2.10 -20.76
C PHE A 38 -1.15 -1.42 -19.50
N VAL A 39 -0.13 -1.98 -18.87
CA VAL A 39 0.46 -1.44 -17.64
C VAL A 39 1.77 -0.74 -17.97
N TYR A 40 1.82 0.57 -17.76
CA TYR A 40 3.02 1.36 -17.98
C TYR A 40 3.94 1.31 -16.77
N ARG A 41 5.14 0.71 -16.93
CA ARG A 41 6.10 0.50 -15.86
C ARG A 41 7.31 1.43 -16.02
N ARG A 42 7.95 1.77 -14.91
CA ARG A 42 9.18 2.58 -14.88
C ARG A 42 10.40 1.67 -14.97
N LYS A 43 11.17 1.75 -16.06
CA LYS A 43 12.34 0.89 -16.31
C LYS A 43 13.28 0.67 -15.12
N PRO A 44 13.63 1.70 -14.30
CA PRO A 44 14.56 1.51 -13.18
C PRO A 44 14.05 0.61 -12.03
N TYR A 45 12.75 0.27 -12.02
CA TYR A 45 12.12 -0.53 -10.95
C TYR A 45 11.70 -1.93 -11.40
N ILE A 46 12.00 -2.31 -12.65
CA ILE A 46 11.60 -3.60 -13.19
C ILE A 46 12.58 -4.67 -12.73
N VAL A 47 12.06 -5.68 -12.02
CA VAL A 47 12.82 -6.85 -11.58
C VAL A 47 12.63 -8.00 -12.57
N CYS A 48 11.36 -8.26 -12.96
CA CYS A 48 11.03 -9.33 -13.90
C CYS A 48 9.81 -8.97 -14.75
N THR A 49 9.56 -9.76 -15.78
CA THR A 49 8.43 -9.56 -16.70
C THR A 49 7.71 -10.89 -16.93
N PRO A 50 6.87 -11.31 -15.97
CA PRO A 50 6.06 -12.52 -16.13
C PRO A 50 4.95 -12.30 -17.16
N LYS A 51 4.47 -13.40 -17.72
CA LYS A 51 3.30 -13.38 -18.60
C LYS A 51 2.03 -13.54 -17.74
N TYR A 52 1.18 -12.54 -17.76
CA TYR A 52 -0.17 -12.61 -17.18
C TYR A 52 -1.21 -12.61 -18.29
N LYS A 53 -2.34 -13.29 -18.04
CA LYS A 53 -3.46 -13.33 -18.98
C LYS A 53 -4.01 -11.92 -19.22
N ASN A 54 -4.09 -11.49 -20.47
CA ASN A 54 -4.65 -10.20 -20.90
C ASN A 54 -3.92 -8.95 -20.36
N ILE A 55 -2.66 -9.10 -19.89
CA ILE A 55 -1.85 -7.96 -19.43
C ILE A 55 -0.62 -7.81 -20.33
N HIS A 56 -0.40 -6.59 -20.80
CA HIS A 56 0.75 -6.18 -21.58
C HIS A 56 1.54 -5.12 -20.82
N PHE A 57 2.80 -5.40 -20.55
CA PHE A 57 3.69 -4.43 -19.93
C PHE A 57 4.31 -3.51 -20.96
N VAL A 58 4.31 -2.22 -20.69
CA VAL A 58 4.96 -1.19 -21.50
C VAL A 58 6.00 -0.48 -20.64
N ASP A 59 7.26 -0.72 -20.90
CA ASP A 59 8.37 -0.26 -20.08
C ASP A 59 8.90 1.07 -20.63
N LEU A 60 8.60 2.16 -19.88
CA LEU A 60 8.99 3.51 -20.27
C LEU A 60 10.23 3.98 -19.51
N PRO A 61 11.05 4.85 -20.13
CA PRO A 61 12.16 5.48 -19.44
C PRO A 61 11.65 6.32 -18.26
N SER A 62 12.43 6.33 -17.18
CA SER A 62 12.20 7.14 -16.00
C SER A 62 13.55 7.46 -15.35
N THR A 63 13.56 8.44 -14.44
CA THR A 63 14.69 8.76 -13.58
C THR A 63 14.47 8.18 -12.19
N ARG A 64 15.49 8.20 -11.33
CA ARG A 64 15.36 7.91 -9.89
C ARG A 64 15.31 9.18 -9.05
N ILE A 65 15.31 10.37 -9.67
CA ILE A 65 15.20 11.63 -8.96
C ILE A 65 13.82 11.77 -8.34
N LYS A 66 13.77 11.87 -7.02
CA LYS A 66 12.54 11.94 -6.22
C LYS A 66 11.59 13.02 -6.73
N GLY A 67 10.36 12.64 -7.01
CA GLY A 67 9.31 13.52 -7.55
C GLY A 67 9.34 13.69 -9.07
N VAL A 68 10.49 13.93 -9.67
CA VAL A 68 10.65 14.11 -11.12
C VAL A 68 10.31 12.81 -11.87
N GLU A 69 10.69 11.67 -11.31
CA GLU A 69 10.40 10.33 -11.86
C GLU A 69 8.91 10.12 -12.13
N ALA A 70 8.07 10.52 -11.18
CA ALA A 70 6.63 10.33 -11.28
C ALA A 70 6.02 11.23 -12.37
N VAL A 71 6.47 12.48 -12.46
CA VAL A 71 5.96 13.47 -13.42
C VAL A 71 6.31 13.05 -14.84
N ILE A 72 7.60 12.82 -15.13
CA ILE A 72 8.06 12.46 -16.49
C ILE A 72 7.39 11.17 -16.94
N HIS A 73 7.42 10.13 -16.12
CA HIS A 73 6.83 8.84 -16.47
C HIS A 73 5.33 8.96 -16.72
N SER A 74 4.59 9.69 -15.87
CA SER A 74 3.13 9.81 -16.03
C SER A 74 2.75 10.59 -17.28
N PHE A 75 3.55 11.60 -17.68
CA PHE A 75 3.37 12.30 -18.94
C PHE A 75 3.58 11.34 -20.12
N LEU A 76 4.72 10.65 -20.18
CA LEU A 76 5.04 9.71 -21.26
C LEU A 76 4.01 8.57 -21.35
N ALA A 77 3.60 8.04 -20.19
CA ALA A 77 2.59 6.98 -20.10
C ALA A 77 1.21 7.47 -20.61
N THR A 78 0.83 8.72 -20.30
CA THR A 78 -0.41 9.32 -20.80
C THR A 78 -0.37 9.47 -22.33
N CYS A 79 0.71 10.01 -22.89
CA CYS A 79 0.88 10.15 -24.35
C CYS A 79 0.84 8.78 -25.04
N ALA A 80 1.58 7.78 -24.52
CA ALA A 80 1.59 6.44 -25.06
C ALA A 80 0.22 5.75 -24.94
N SER A 81 -0.53 6.02 -23.87
CA SER A 81 -1.90 5.53 -23.69
C SER A 81 -2.83 6.09 -24.77
N ILE A 82 -2.79 7.40 -25.02
CA ILE A 82 -3.65 8.06 -26.03
C ILE A 82 -3.40 7.44 -27.43
N ILE A 83 -2.15 7.18 -27.79
CA ILE A 83 -1.80 6.52 -29.06
C ILE A 83 -2.42 5.13 -29.18
N LYS A 84 -2.55 4.40 -28.05
CA LYS A 84 -3.20 3.09 -28.00
C LYS A 84 -4.73 3.13 -28.18
N ARG A 85 -5.35 4.32 -28.12
CA ARG A 85 -6.81 4.54 -28.17
C ARG A 85 -7.55 3.60 -27.22
N PRO A 86 -7.33 3.72 -25.90
CA PRO A 86 -8.01 2.87 -24.92
C PRO A 86 -9.46 3.31 -24.70
N ASP A 87 -10.30 2.41 -24.20
CA ASP A 87 -11.62 2.77 -23.69
C ASP A 87 -11.49 3.61 -22.41
N VAL A 88 -10.51 3.25 -21.54
CA VAL A 88 -10.28 3.90 -20.25
C VAL A 88 -8.78 4.05 -19.97
N ILE A 89 -8.36 5.21 -19.46
CA ILE A 89 -7.09 5.37 -18.75
C ILE A 89 -7.39 5.40 -17.26
N HIS A 90 -6.81 4.45 -16.51
CA HIS A 90 -6.92 4.41 -15.06
C HIS A 90 -5.63 4.94 -14.41
N TYR A 91 -5.73 6.07 -13.75
CA TYR A 91 -4.63 6.68 -13.01
C TYR A 91 -4.63 6.20 -11.56
N HIS A 92 -3.47 5.85 -11.05
CA HIS A 92 -3.27 5.56 -9.63
C HIS A 92 -2.58 6.73 -8.95
N ASN A 93 -3.27 7.36 -8.02
CA ASN A 93 -2.91 8.58 -7.27
C ASN A 93 -3.07 9.91 -8.03
N ILE A 94 -3.12 10.97 -7.21
CA ILE A 94 -3.34 12.36 -7.65
C ILE A 94 -2.20 12.90 -8.53
N GLY A 95 -0.92 12.53 -8.23
CA GLY A 95 0.23 12.99 -9.01
C GLY A 95 0.16 12.58 -10.48
N PRO A 96 0.09 11.30 -10.81
CA PRO A 96 -0.08 10.83 -12.19
C PRO A 96 -1.33 11.38 -12.87
N ALA A 97 -2.44 11.52 -12.15
CA ALA A 97 -3.70 12.00 -12.69
C ALA A 97 -3.71 13.51 -13.04
N MET A 98 -2.63 14.26 -12.76
CA MET A 98 -2.48 15.63 -13.24
C MET A 98 -2.49 15.73 -14.78
N PHE A 99 -2.20 14.63 -15.48
CA PHE A 99 -2.24 14.55 -16.94
C PHE A 99 -3.60 14.11 -17.49
N SER A 100 -4.61 13.93 -16.64
CA SER A 100 -5.98 13.61 -17.06
C SER A 100 -6.61 14.62 -18.05
N PRO A 101 -6.34 15.96 -17.99
CA PRO A 101 -6.83 16.89 -19.01
C PRO A 101 -6.38 16.51 -20.42
N LEU A 102 -5.13 16.06 -20.58
CA LEU A 102 -4.63 15.63 -21.88
C LEU A 102 -5.41 14.42 -22.41
N ALA A 103 -5.65 13.40 -21.57
CA ALA A 103 -6.47 12.26 -21.97
C ALA A 103 -7.91 12.67 -22.37
N ARG A 104 -8.51 13.58 -21.59
CA ARG A 104 -9.86 14.10 -21.87
C ARG A 104 -9.94 14.88 -23.18
N LEU A 105 -8.91 15.66 -23.51
CA LEU A 105 -8.84 16.41 -24.77
C LEU A 105 -8.93 15.48 -26.00
N PHE A 106 -8.39 14.26 -25.89
CA PHE A 106 -8.48 13.22 -26.92
C PHE A 106 -9.71 12.30 -26.77
N GLY A 107 -10.70 12.69 -25.96
CA GLY A 107 -11.96 11.96 -25.79
C GLY A 107 -11.88 10.69 -24.95
N VAL A 108 -10.70 10.37 -24.35
CA VAL A 108 -10.52 9.16 -23.56
C VAL A 108 -11.21 9.28 -22.20
N LYS A 109 -11.89 8.24 -21.76
CA LYS A 109 -12.49 8.17 -20.42
C LYS A 109 -11.39 7.99 -19.36
N VAL A 110 -11.56 8.67 -18.24
CA VAL A 110 -10.56 8.69 -17.15
C VAL A 110 -11.18 8.22 -15.86
N VAL A 111 -10.56 7.22 -15.25
CA VAL A 111 -10.83 6.79 -13.86
C VAL A 111 -9.57 7.06 -13.04
N MET A 112 -9.74 7.49 -11.80
CA MET A 112 -8.62 7.65 -10.86
C MET A 112 -8.88 6.85 -9.59
N THR A 113 -7.90 6.07 -9.12
CA THR A 113 -7.89 5.55 -7.74
C THR A 113 -7.08 6.49 -6.84
N TYR A 114 -7.76 7.05 -5.85
CA TYR A 114 -7.18 7.91 -4.82
C TYR A 114 -6.66 7.04 -3.67
N HIS A 115 -5.35 6.79 -3.63
CA HIS A 115 -4.72 5.95 -2.60
C HIS A 115 -4.38 6.72 -1.33
N SER A 116 -3.93 7.97 -1.45
CA SER A 116 -3.59 8.82 -0.31
C SER A 116 -3.44 10.29 -0.72
N ALA A 117 -3.61 11.20 0.24
CA ALA A 117 -3.28 12.62 0.09
C ALA A 117 -1.76 12.80 0.20
N ASN A 118 -1.05 12.56 -0.90
CA ASN A 118 0.42 12.53 -0.92
C ASN A 118 1.07 13.82 -0.39
N TYR A 119 0.40 14.96 -0.46
CA TYR A 119 0.90 16.24 0.07
C TYR A 119 0.93 16.31 1.60
N GLU A 120 0.24 15.42 2.32
CA GLU A 120 0.29 15.32 3.77
C GLU A 120 1.59 14.69 4.29
N HIS A 121 2.37 14.06 3.42
CA HIS A 121 3.65 13.47 3.80
C HIS A 121 4.70 14.56 4.05
N LYS A 122 5.34 14.53 5.22
CA LYS A 122 6.38 15.51 5.65
C LYS A 122 7.61 15.57 4.72
N LYS A 123 7.81 14.55 3.90
CA LYS A 123 8.93 14.48 2.93
C LYS A 123 8.86 15.51 1.79
N TRP A 124 7.71 16.15 1.59
CA TRP A 124 7.53 17.12 0.52
C TRP A 124 7.70 18.54 1.04
N GLY A 125 8.58 19.31 0.38
CA GLY A 125 8.67 20.75 0.61
C GLY A 125 7.40 21.50 0.18
N LYS A 126 7.22 22.74 0.65
CA LYS A 126 6.01 23.56 0.43
C LYS A 126 5.60 23.67 -1.05
N ILE A 127 6.58 23.83 -1.98
CA ILE A 127 6.31 23.92 -3.42
C ILE A 127 5.73 22.59 -3.94
N ALA A 128 6.33 21.46 -3.59
CA ALA A 128 5.85 20.15 -4.00
C ALA A 128 4.45 19.86 -3.42
N GLN A 129 4.18 20.26 -2.18
CA GLN A 129 2.84 20.15 -1.58
C GLN A 129 1.80 20.98 -2.35
N LEU A 130 2.16 22.21 -2.75
CA LEU A 130 1.28 23.06 -3.56
C LEU A 130 0.99 22.43 -4.92
N LEU A 131 2.02 21.93 -5.62
CA LEU A 131 1.88 21.24 -6.90
C LEU A 131 0.98 19.99 -6.76
N LEU A 132 1.13 19.20 -5.71
CA LEU A 132 0.28 18.04 -5.44
C LEU A 132 -1.18 18.43 -5.16
N LYS A 133 -1.44 19.55 -4.46
CA LYS A 133 -2.81 20.07 -4.25
C LYS A 133 -3.44 20.55 -5.55
N ILE A 134 -2.66 21.22 -6.43
CA ILE A 134 -3.13 21.59 -7.77
C ILE A 134 -3.42 20.33 -8.58
N SER A 135 -2.54 19.36 -8.55
CA SER A 135 -2.69 18.06 -9.21
C SER A 135 -3.96 17.33 -8.76
N GLU A 136 -4.25 17.30 -7.45
CA GLU A 136 -5.49 16.76 -6.91
C GLU A 136 -6.72 17.46 -7.48
N LYS A 137 -6.72 18.79 -7.48
CA LYS A 137 -7.85 19.57 -8.01
C LYS A 137 -8.10 19.28 -9.50
N ILE A 138 -7.04 19.18 -10.30
CA ILE A 138 -7.10 18.77 -11.70
C ILE A 138 -7.65 17.36 -11.83
N ALA A 139 -7.08 16.41 -11.10
CA ALA A 139 -7.46 15.00 -11.15
C ALA A 139 -8.95 14.80 -10.81
N LEU A 140 -9.44 15.42 -9.73
CA LEU A 140 -10.84 15.34 -9.31
C LEU A 140 -11.79 15.98 -10.33
N SER A 141 -11.40 17.10 -10.97
CA SER A 141 -12.24 17.77 -11.95
C SER A 141 -12.33 17.01 -13.27
N CYS A 142 -11.21 16.47 -13.76
CA CYS A 142 -11.09 15.85 -15.08
C CYS A 142 -11.38 14.35 -15.12
N SER A 143 -11.36 13.65 -14.01
CA SER A 143 -11.78 12.25 -13.97
C SER A 143 -13.29 12.13 -14.19
N ASN A 144 -13.71 11.05 -14.85
CA ASN A 144 -15.13 10.64 -14.94
C ASN A 144 -15.58 10.10 -13.60
N ASP A 145 -14.82 9.14 -13.06
CA ASP A 145 -15.04 8.56 -11.73
C ASP A 145 -13.75 8.55 -10.91
N VAL A 146 -13.90 8.66 -9.59
CA VAL A 146 -12.83 8.65 -8.61
C VAL A 146 -13.09 7.58 -7.58
N ILE A 147 -12.25 6.56 -7.58
CA ILE A 147 -12.31 5.47 -6.62
C ILE A 147 -11.47 5.86 -5.40
N PHE A 148 -12.09 5.94 -4.24
CA PHE A 148 -11.40 6.14 -2.98
C PHE A 148 -11.21 4.81 -2.25
N VAL A 149 -9.98 4.49 -1.87
CA VAL A 149 -9.71 3.32 -1.02
C VAL A 149 -9.94 3.63 0.46
N ASN A 150 -10.07 4.89 0.82
CA ASN A 150 -10.27 5.38 2.19
C ASN A 150 -11.53 6.26 2.26
N LYS A 151 -12.56 5.79 3.01
CA LYS A 151 -13.83 6.52 3.16
C LYS A 151 -13.67 7.87 3.86
N TYR A 152 -12.73 7.99 4.81
CA TYR A 152 -12.48 9.26 5.51
C TYR A 152 -11.83 10.29 4.60
N GLN A 153 -10.93 9.83 3.70
CA GLN A 153 -10.35 10.71 2.69
C GLN A 153 -11.40 11.15 1.66
N MET A 154 -12.30 10.26 1.27
CA MET A 154 -13.44 10.59 0.40
C MET A 154 -14.32 11.68 1.03
N GLN A 155 -14.66 11.55 2.32
CA GLN A 155 -15.47 12.54 3.06
C GLN A 155 -14.80 13.91 3.16
N LYS A 156 -13.46 13.95 3.29
CA LYS A 156 -12.68 15.21 3.35
C LYS A 156 -12.48 15.86 2.00
N SER A 157 -12.70 15.13 0.91
CA SER A 157 -12.48 15.63 -0.44
C SER A 157 -13.59 16.62 -0.89
N PRO A 158 -13.33 17.52 -1.85
CA PRO A 158 -14.27 18.57 -2.25
C PRO A 158 -15.64 18.02 -2.68
N GLN A 159 -16.69 18.37 -1.95
CA GLN A 159 -18.04 17.83 -2.11
C GLN A 159 -18.71 18.16 -3.46
N LYS A 160 -18.24 19.18 -4.17
CA LYS A 160 -18.72 19.52 -5.51
C LYS A 160 -18.49 18.44 -6.56
N TYR A 161 -17.65 17.44 -6.27
CA TYR A 161 -17.38 16.29 -7.15
C TYR A 161 -17.96 14.99 -6.62
N ILE A 162 -18.79 15.03 -5.58
CA ILE A 162 -19.28 13.83 -4.87
C ILE A 162 -20.00 12.83 -5.80
N SER A 163 -20.67 13.32 -6.85
CA SER A 163 -21.34 12.47 -7.84
C SER A 163 -20.40 11.53 -8.61
N LYS A 164 -19.09 11.79 -8.57
CA LYS A 164 -18.05 10.96 -9.20
C LYS A 164 -17.35 10.04 -8.21
N TYR A 165 -17.63 10.15 -6.90
CA TYR A 165 -16.89 9.45 -5.86
C TYR A 165 -17.48 8.08 -5.60
N VAL A 166 -16.63 7.07 -5.62
CA VAL A 166 -16.99 5.70 -5.29
C VAL A 166 -16.01 5.17 -4.25
N TYR A 167 -16.52 4.64 -3.14
CA TYR A 167 -15.68 3.96 -2.15
C TYR A 167 -15.51 2.49 -2.53
N ILE A 168 -14.27 2.08 -2.78
CA ILE A 168 -13.89 0.68 -2.99
C ILE A 168 -12.60 0.44 -2.21
N PRO A 169 -12.64 -0.33 -1.11
CA PRO A 169 -11.46 -0.59 -0.29
C PRO A 169 -10.41 -1.42 -1.01
N ASN A 170 -9.21 -1.51 -0.46
CA ASN A 170 -8.25 -2.54 -0.85
C ASN A 170 -8.74 -3.91 -0.38
N GLY A 171 -8.29 -4.96 -1.06
CA GLY A 171 -8.61 -6.34 -0.70
C GLY A 171 -7.45 -7.05 0.00
N ILE A 172 -7.74 -8.26 0.45
CA ILE A 172 -6.80 -9.16 1.10
C ILE A 172 -5.97 -9.86 0.03
N PRO A 173 -4.63 -9.77 0.05
CA PRO A 173 -3.80 -10.60 -0.80
C PRO A 173 -4.02 -12.10 -0.53
N ASP A 174 -3.72 -12.95 -1.51
CA ASP A 174 -3.75 -14.40 -1.31
C ASP A 174 -2.84 -14.77 -0.14
N THR A 175 -3.43 -15.32 0.91
CA THR A 175 -2.70 -15.77 2.10
C THR A 175 -2.42 -17.26 1.99
N ARG A 176 -1.16 -17.62 2.23
CA ARG A 176 -0.72 -19.02 2.32
C ARG A 176 -0.14 -19.26 3.70
N ILE A 177 -0.86 -19.97 4.54
CA ILE A 177 -0.33 -20.38 5.85
C ILE A 177 0.75 -21.42 5.58
N LEU A 178 2.00 -21.07 5.86
CA LEU A 178 3.16 -21.93 5.65
C LEU A 178 3.63 -22.50 6.98
N GLN A 179 3.83 -23.81 7.00
CA GLN A 179 4.37 -24.52 8.17
C GLN A 179 5.90 -24.55 8.19
N SER A 180 6.56 -24.31 7.04
CA SER A 180 8.02 -24.20 6.98
C SER A 180 8.52 -23.07 7.88
N LEU A 181 9.65 -23.34 8.55
CA LEU A 181 10.32 -22.42 9.46
C LEU A 181 11.70 -21.98 8.95
N ASP A 182 12.11 -22.43 7.75
CA ASP A 182 13.49 -22.27 7.26
C ASP A 182 13.93 -20.81 7.24
N PHE A 183 13.05 -19.92 6.74
CA PHE A 183 13.37 -18.51 6.66
C PHE A 183 13.40 -17.85 8.05
N ILE A 184 12.44 -18.14 8.91
CA ILE A 184 12.44 -17.56 10.26
C ILE A 184 13.63 -18.05 11.08
N HIS A 185 14.01 -19.34 10.98
CA HIS A 185 15.20 -19.89 11.62
C HIS A 185 16.49 -19.25 11.09
N SER A 186 16.57 -18.97 9.78
CA SER A 186 17.73 -18.27 9.20
C SER A 186 17.91 -16.85 9.74
N LEU A 187 16.83 -16.25 10.29
CA LEU A 187 16.85 -14.96 10.99
C LEU A 187 17.04 -15.10 12.50
N GLY A 188 17.26 -16.31 13.01
CA GLY A 188 17.37 -16.60 14.44
C GLY A 188 16.07 -16.36 15.20
N LEU A 189 14.91 -16.58 14.56
CA LEU A 189 13.59 -16.39 15.13
C LEU A 189 12.97 -17.73 15.53
N GLU A 190 12.12 -17.68 16.57
CA GLU A 190 11.33 -18.80 17.03
C GLU A 190 9.84 -18.56 16.72
N ARG A 191 9.13 -19.65 16.41
CA ARG A 191 7.69 -19.61 16.13
C ARG A 191 6.92 -19.00 17.31
N LYS A 192 6.04 -18.02 17.02
CA LYS A 192 5.21 -17.31 18.00
C LYS A 192 5.98 -16.52 19.07
N LYS A 193 7.29 -16.30 18.87
CA LYS A 193 8.18 -15.57 19.78
C LYS A 193 8.73 -14.28 19.16
N TYR A 194 8.00 -13.69 18.23
CA TYR A 194 8.36 -12.37 17.69
C TYR A 194 7.14 -11.52 17.35
N ILE A 195 7.36 -10.21 17.44
CA ILE A 195 6.46 -9.17 16.97
C ILE A 195 6.85 -8.86 15.54
N LEU A 196 5.89 -8.83 14.63
CA LEU A 196 6.11 -8.51 13.22
C LEU A 196 5.59 -7.10 12.90
N ALA A 197 6.41 -6.30 12.24
CA ALA A 197 6.02 -5.05 11.59
C ALA A 197 6.45 -5.07 10.12
N VAL A 198 5.56 -4.71 9.20
CA VAL A 198 5.82 -4.80 7.76
C VAL A 198 5.56 -3.45 7.08
N GLY A 199 6.51 -3.00 6.27
CA GLY A 199 6.37 -1.76 5.52
C GLY A 199 7.69 -1.20 5.03
N ARG A 200 7.66 -0.25 4.11
CA ARG A 200 8.87 0.47 3.68
C ARG A 200 9.53 1.16 4.87
N ILE A 201 10.84 1.17 4.89
CA ILE A 201 11.59 1.87 5.95
C ILE A 201 11.52 3.38 5.67
N THR A 202 10.47 4.02 6.20
CA THR A 202 10.21 5.45 6.06
C THR A 202 9.64 6.03 7.37
N PRO A 203 9.85 7.33 7.66
CA PRO A 203 9.37 7.96 8.89
C PRO A 203 7.84 7.83 9.09
N GLU A 204 7.07 7.78 8.00
CA GLU A 204 5.61 7.61 8.05
C GLU A 204 5.18 6.28 8.69
N LYS A 205 6.04 5.24 8.62
CA LYS A 205 5.76 3.93 9.20
C LYS A 205 6.00 3.84 10.71
N GLY A 206 6.66 4.84 11.29
CA GLY A 206 6.81 4.98 12.73
C GLY A 206 7.62 3.88 13.41
N PHE A 207 8.55 3.24 12.69
CA PHE A 207 9.38 2.18 13.26
C PHE A 207 10.28 2.69 14.40
N ASP A 208 10.63 3.96 14.40
CA ASP A 208 11.33 4.62 15.50
C ASP A 208 10.52 4.62 16.81
N LEU A 209 9.19 4.84 16.72
CA LEU A 209 8.28 4.76 17.86
C LEU A 209 8.21 3.32 18.39
N LEU A 210 8.05 2.36 17.47
CA LEU A 210 7.94 0.94 17.81
C LEU A 210 9.22 0.43 18.46
N ILE A 211 10.39 0.77 17.93
CA ILE A 211 11.70 0.38 18.48
C ILE A 211 11.88 0.94 19.90
N LYS A 212 11.58 2.24 20.11
CA LYS A 212 11.70 2.89 21.42
C LYS A 212 10.75 2.26 22.44
N ALA A 213 9.50 2.00 22.06
CA ALA A 213 8.54 1.34 22.94
C ALA A 213 8.95 -0.09 23.25
N PHE A 214 9.35 -0.87 22.26
CA PHE A 214 9.78 -2.26 22.45
C PHE A 214 11.01 -2.38 23.33
N ALA A 215 11.94 -1.42 23.29
CA ALA A 215 13.11 -1.40 24.18
C ALA A 215 12.74 -1.32 25.67
N LYS A 216 11.54 -0.82 26.00
CA LYS A 216 11.01 -0.71 27.38
C LYS A 216 10.19 -1.93 27.82
N VAL A 217 9.88 -2.85 26.91
CA VAL A 217 9.14 -4.06 27.21
C VAL A 217 10.12 -5.15 27.66
N ASN A 218 9.90 -5.67 28.87
CA ASN A 218 10.64 -6.85 29.36
C ASN A 218 9.98 -8.11 28.82
N THR A 219 10.60 -8.74 27.80
CA THR A 219 10.07 -9.92 27.12
C THR A 219 11.20 -10.69 26.42
N ASP A 220 10.99 -12.00 26.22
CA ASP A 220 11.85 -12.87 25.41
C ASP A 220 11.55 -12.81 23.90
N TYR A 221 10.51 -12.07 23.51
CA TYR A 221 10.18 -11.85 22.09
C TYR A 221 11.25 -11.00 21.38
N LYS A 222 11.41 -11.25 20.08
CA LYS A 222 12.14 -10.36 19.18
C LYS A 222 11.18 -9.45 18.40
N LEU A 223 11.67 -8.26 17.99
CA LEU A 223 10.96 -7.40 17.06
C LEU A 223 11.53 -7.62 15.65
N VAL A 224 10.66 -7.96 14.71
CA VAL A 224 11.03 -8.15 13.29
C VAL A 224 10.42 -7.05 12.45
N ILE A 225 11.27 -6.32 11.73
CA ILE A 225 10.85 -5.29 10.78
C ILE A 225 11.16 -5.79 9.37
N ALA A 226 10.12 -6.08 8.59
CA ALA A 226 10.23 -6.55 7.22
C ALA A 226 9.89 -5.42 6.24
N GLY A 227 10.87 -5.02 5.43
CA GLY A 227 10.73 -3.96 4.43
C GLY A 227 12.07 -3.42 3.96
N GLY A 228 12.08 -2.87 2.76
CA GLY A 228 13.28 -2.30 2.16
C GLY A 228 13.40 -0.79 2.40
N VAL A 229 14.63 -0.32 2.26
CA VAL A 229 14.99 1.10 2.18
C VAL A 229 15.02 1.49 0.70
N GLU A 230 14.27 2.51 0.29
CA GLU A 230 14.31 3.00 -1.09
C GLU A 230 15.10 4.31 -1.22
N THR A 231 14.70 5.31 -0.48
CA THR A 231 15.25 6.68 -0.59
C THR A 231 15.61 7.32 0.73
N GLU A 232 15.25 6.71 1.85
CA GLU A 232 15.40 7.25 3.19
C GLU A 232 16.57 6.56 3.94
N ILE A 233 17.77 6.56 3.33
CA ILE A 233 18.96 5.90 3.90
C ILE A 233 19.27 6.47 5.30
N GLY A 234 19.18 7.78 5.48
CA GLY A 234 19.40 8.42 6.76
C GLY A 234 18.46 7.91 7.87
N TYR A 235 17.19 7.68 7.55
CA TYR A 235 16.25 7.14 8.52
C TYR A 235 16.59 5.70 8.95
N MET A 236 17.11 4.88 8.04
CA MET A 236 17.59 3.54 8.42
C MET A 236 18.78 3.62 9.39
N GLU A 237 19.70 4.54 9.17
CA GLU A 237 20.82 4.74 10.08
C GLU A 237 20.36 5.27 11.45
N GLU A 238 19.38 6.18 11.48
CA GLU A 238 18.74 6.61 12.73
C GLU A 238 18.11 5.42 13.48
N LEU A 239 17.40 4.53 12.78
CA LEU A 239 16.82 3.34 13.40
C LEU A 239 17.90 2.43 13.97
N LYS A 240 19.00 2.20 13.26
CA LYS A 240 20.12 1.36 13.75
C LYS A 240 20.74 1.91 15.04
N GLN A 241 20.79 3.22 15.23
CA GLN A 241 21.29 3.83 16.47
C GLN A 241 20.39 3.59 17.69
N LEU A 242 19.09 3.31 17.47
CA LEU A 242 18.12 3.04 18.53
C LEU A 242 18.13 1.58 19.02
N ILE A 243 18.89 0.71 18.34
CA ILE A 243 18.77 -0.75 18.49
C ILE A 243 19.73 -1.31 19.52
N LYS A 244 19.25 -2.30 20.30
CA LYS A 244 20.05 -3.37 20.86
C LYS A 244 20.02 -4.54 19.87
N PRO A 245 21.14 -4.87 19.19
CA PRO A 245 21.15 -5.78 18.02
C PRO A 245 20.53 -7.17 18.26
N GLU A 246 20.58 -7.63 19.51
CA GLU A 246 20.15 -9.01 19.87
C GLU A 246 18.63 -9.20 19.85
N ARG A 247 17.85 -8.11 19.96
CA ARG A 247 16.40 -8.15 20.11
C ARG A 247 15.61 -7.71 18.90
N ILE A 248 16.26 -7.07 17.92
CA ILE A 248 15.60 -6.48 16.76
C ILE A 248 16.23 -6.99 15.47
N VAL A 249 15.39 -7.52 14.57
CA VAL A 249 15.81 -8.13 13.31
C VAL A 249 15.21 -7.32 12.14
N PHE A 250 16.04 -6.83 11.24
CA PHE A 250 15.62 -6.30 9.95
C PHE A 250 15.66 -7.42 8.92
N ALA A 251 14.48 -7.87 8.47
CA ALA A 251 14.36 -8.94 7.47
C ALA A 251 14.58 -8.46 6.02
N GLY A 252 14.77 -7.13 5.82
CA GLY A 252 14.89 -6.56 4.48
C GLY A 252 13.61 -6.61 3.67
N PHE A 253 13.69 -6.30 2.38
CA PHE A 253 12.55 -6.43 1.47
C PHE A 253 12.23 -7.90 1.25
N THR A 254 11.10 -8.33 1.78
CA THR A 254 10.67 -9.74 1.83
C THR A 254 9.32 -9.88 1.12
N VAL A 255 9.21 -10.87 0.23
CA VAL A 255 8.01 -11.17 -0.57
C VAL A 255 7.79 -12.68 -0.69
N GLY A 256 6.61 -13.07 -1.20
CA GLY A 256 6.28 -14.47 -1.48
C GLY A 256 6.31 -15.35 -0.23
N ASP A 257 6.85 -16.57 -0.35
CA ASP A 257 6.85 -17.56 0.73
C ASP A 257 7.62 -17.09 1.97
N LYS A 258 8.68 -16.30 1.81
CA LYS A 258 9.42 -15.73 2.95
C LYS A 258 8.55 -14.79 3.78
N LEU A 259 7.79 -13.90 3.14
CA LEU A 259 6.86 -13.01 3.83
C LEU A 259 5.70 -13.80 4.45
N SER A 260 5.20 -14.82 3.73
CA SER A 260 4.18 -15.72 4.25
C SER A 260 4.63 -16.48 5.51
N GLN A 261 5.90 -16.93 5.55
CA GLN A 261 6.46 -17.53 6.77
C GLN A 261 6.51 -16.55 7.94
N LEU A 262 6.89 -15.27 7.70
CA LEU A 262 6.89 -14.26 8.75
C LEU A 262 5.47 -14.03 9.32
N TYR A 263 4.46 -13.88 8.47
CA TYR A 263 3.08 -13.73 8.95
C TYR A 263 2.55 -15.00 9.63
N SER A 264 2.78 -16.19 9.07
CA SER A 264 2.25 -17.46 9.61
C SER A 264 2.76 -17.76 11.02
N ASN A 265 3.97 -17.31 11.34
CA ASN A 265 4.67 -17.71 12.56
C ASN A 265 4.87 -16.55 13.55
N ALA A 266 4.41 -15.35 13.28
CA ALA A 266 4.46 -14.24 14.23
C ALA A 266 3.54 -14.47 15.44
N GLY A 267 3.91 -13.90 16.59
CA GLY A 267 3.07 -13.89 17.78
C GLY A 267 2.11 -12.68 17.81
N LEU A 268 2.57 -11.54 17.32
CA LEU A 268 1.82 -10.29 17.30
C LEU A 268 2.20 -9.50 16.02
N PHE A 269 1.24 -8.81 15.43
CA PHE A 269 1.50 -7.82 14.39
C PHE A 269 1.32 -6.41 14.93
N VAL A 270 2.28 -5.51 14.68
CA VAL A 270 2.19 -4.11 15.10
C VAL A 270 2.29 -3.18 13.89
N LEU A 271 1.30 -2.29 13.75
CA LEU A 271 1.29 -1.21 12.78
C LEU A 271 1.47 0.13 13.49
N SER A 272 2.69 0.67 13.48
CA SER A 272 3.05 1.92 14.15
C SER A 272 2.97 3.17 13.25
N SER A 273 2.28 3.07 12.11
CA SER A 273 2.24 4.11 11.09
C SER A 273 1.63 5.42 11.60
N ARG A 274 2.26 6.54 11.24
CA ARG A 274 1.75 7.89 11.50
C ARG A 274 0.69 8.34 10.51
N ASN A 275 0.76 7.78 9.29
CA ASN A 275 -0.20 8.07 8.22
C ASN A 275 -0.27 6.91 7.24
N GLU A 276 -1.49 6.58 6.81
CA GLU A 276 -1.79 5.54 5.82
C GLU A 276 -2.94 5.99 4.90
N GLY A 277 -2.93 5.50 3.67
CA GLY A 277 -4.12 5.55 2.82
C GLY A 277 -5.09 4.44 3.21
N PHE A 278 -4.69 3.21 2.93
CA PHE A 278 -5.32 1.98 3.41
C PHE A 278 -4.22 0.94 3.66
N PRO A 279 -3.99 0.50 4.91
CA PRO A 279 -2.86 -0.36 5.24
C PRO A 279 -3.10 -1.83 4.83
N ILE A 280 -2.68 -2.20 3.61
CA ILE A 280 -2.80 -3.58 3.10
C ILE A 280 -2.13 -4.59 4.04
N VAL A 281 -0.99 -4.23 4.62
CA VAL A 281 -0.25 -5.08 5.57
C VAL A 281 -1.06 -5.43 6.83
N LEU A 282 -2.02 -4.57 7.21
CA LEU A 282 -2.96 -4.88 8.30
C LEU A 282 -3.97 -5.94 7.86
N LEU A 283 -4.52 -5.83 6.64
CA LEU A 283 -5.39 -6.86 6.09
C LEU A 283 -4.64 -8.20 5.94
N GLU A 284 -3.36 -8.16 5.56
CA GLU A 284 -2.52 -9.36 5.52
C GLU A 284 -2.44 -9.99 6.91
N ALA A 285 -2.05 -9.23 7.94
CA ALA A 285 -1.95 -9.74 9.30
C ALA A 285 -3.27 -10.34 9.82
N MET A 286 -4.40 -9.65 9.57
CA MET A 286 -5.74 -10.13 9.92
C MET A 286 -6.10 -11.42 9.18
N ALA A 287 -5.74 -11.56 7.91
CA ALA A 287 -6.00 -12.76 7.12
C ALA A 287 -5.16 -13.98 7.55
N TYR A 288 -3.98 -13.74 8.14
CA TYR A 288 -3.20 -14.78 8.81
C TYR A 288 -3.69 -15.10 10.25
N GLY A 289 -4.74 -14.42 10.72
CA GLY A 289 -5.30 -14.62 12.05
C GLY A 289 -4.40 -14.13 13.17
N LEU A 290 -3.50 -13.19 12.90
CA LEU A 290 -2.64 -12.61 13.92
C LEU A 290 -3.42 -11.68 14.83
N ASP A 291 -3.11 -11.66 16.11
CA ASP A 291 -3.49 -10.55 16.95
C ASP A 291 -2.76 -9.29 16.50
N VAL A 292 -3.43 -8.13 16.56
CA VAL A 292 -2.92 -6.90 16.03
C VAL A 292 -2.91 -5.80 17.10
N LEU A 293 -1.91 -4.90 17.00
CA LEU A 293 -1.86 -3.64 17.73
C LEU A 293 -1.53 -2.52 16.72
N VAL A 294 -2.40 -1.54 16.60
CA VAL A 294 -2.30 -0.54 15.54
C VAL A 294 -2.36 0.88 16.11
N SER A 295 -1.68 1.82 15.46
CA SER A 295 -1.83 3.23 15.76
C SER A 295 -3.26 3.69 15.54
N ASP A 296 -3.79 4.53 16.45
CA ASP A 296 -5.11 5.14 16.34
C ASP A 296 -5.09 6.29 15.32
N ILE A 297 -5.29 5.92 14.06
CA ILE A 297 -5.36 6.85 12.92
C ILE A 297 -6.60 6.53 12.05
N PRO A 298 -7.13 7.48 11.28
CA PRO A 298 -8.34 7.24 10.49
C PRO A 298 -8.27 6.01 9.58
N ALA A 299 -7.10 5.70 9.03
CA ALA A 299 -6.93 4.56 8.12
C ALA A 299 -7.06 3.19 8.80
N THR A 300 -6.75 3.07 10.09
CA THR A 300 -6.89 1.82 10.85
C THR A 300 -8.32 1.55 11.28
N HIS A 301 -9.20 2.58 11.26
CA HIS A 301 -10.64 2.44 11.46
C HIS A 301 -11.42 2.06 10.17
N LEU A 302 -10.72 1.74 9.09
CA LEU A 302 -11.33 1.20 7.87
C LEU A 302 -11.63 -0.30 7.97
N VAL A 303 -11.09 -0.96 8.99
CA VAL A 303 -11.34 -2.35 9.35
C VAL A 303 -11.96 -2.42 10.74
N ASP A 304 -12.65 -3.51 11.03
CA ASP A 304 -13.31 -3.72 12.32
C ASP A 304 -12.33 -4.32 13.32
N LEU A 305 -11.90 -3.49 14.29
CA LEU A 305 -10.99 -3.84 15.37
C LEU A 305 -11.58 -3.46 16.72
N ASN A 306 -11.21 -4.18 17.78
CA ASN A 306 -11.61 -3.85 19.13
C ASN A 306 -10.85 -2.62 19.66
N LYS A 307 -11.42 -1.95 20.65
CA LYS A 307 -10.80 -0.78 21.29
C LYS A 307 -9.38 -1.08 21.80
N ASP A 308 -9.14 -2.29 22.30
CA ASP A 308 -7.85 -2.72 22.83
C ASP A 308 -6.79 -3.03 21.77
N ASP A 309 -7.17 -2.98 20.49
CA ASP A 309 -6.25 -3.15 19.37
C ASP A 309 -5.57 -1.83 18.98
N TYR A 310 -5.97 -0.72 19.56
CA TYR A 310 -5.45 0.61 19.25
C TYR A 310 -4.50 1.13 20.33
N PHE A 311 -3.52 1.93 19.92
CA PHE A 311 -2.68 2.73 20.78
C PHE A 311 -2.60 4.19 20.30
N ASP A 312 -2.45 5.14 21.22
CA ASP A 312 -2.29 6.55 20.90
C ASP A 312 -0.86 6.84 20.45
N LEU A 313 -0.69 7.41 19.25
CA LEU A 313 0.61 7.84 18.71
C LEU A 313 1.30 8.94 19.54
N LYS A 314 0.55 9.69 20.34
CA LYS A 314 1.08 10.77 21.16
C LYS A 314 1.53 10.29 22.52
N ASP A 315 1.16 9.07 22.91
CA ASP A 315 1.52 8.46 24.19
C ASP A 315 2.33 7.18 23.99
N GLU A 316 3.64 7.27 24.16
CA GLU A 316 4.53 6.11 24.08
C GLU A 316 4.15 5.03 25.10
N LYS A 317 3.64 5.40 26.30
CA LYS A 317 3.21 4.43 27.31
C LYS A 317 2.03 3.59 26.82
N SER A 318 1.14 4.18 26.02
CA SER A 318 0.03 3.48 25.37
C SER A 318 0.52 2.32 24.50
N LEU A 319 1.57 2.54 23.68
CA LEU A 319 2.17 1.51 22.86
C LEU A 319 2.87 0.43 23.70
N VAL A 320 3.65 0.82 24.71
CA VAL A 320 4.32 -0.12 25.63
C VAL A 320 3.30 -1.03 26.32
N GLN A 321 2.26 -0.45 26.93
CA GLN A 321 1.20 -1.19 27.62
C GLN A 321 0.40 -2.07 26.66
N GLY A 322 0.14 -1.58 25.46
CA GLY A 322 -0.50 -2.34 24.39
C GLY A 322 0.30 -3.59 24.01
N ILE A 323 1.60 -3.45 23.82
CA ILE A 323 2.48 -4.60 23.52
C ILE A 323 2.44 -5.61 24.69
N ILE A 324 2.64 -5.16 25.94
CA ILE A 324 2.62 -6.04 27.12
C ILE A 324 1.30 -6.80 27.20
N ARG A 325 0.16 -6.09 27.10
CA ARG A 325 -1.18 -6.71 27.16
C ARG A 325 -1.37 -7.78 26.08
N LYS A 326 -0.94 -7.49 24.85
CA LYS A 326 -1.07 -8.40 23.69
C LYS A 326 -0.19 -9.64 23.83
N LEU A 327 1.04 -9.49 24.32
CA LEU A 327 1.95 -10.61 24.53
C LEU A 327 1.50 -11.52 25.67
N THR A 328 0.84 -10.98 26.70
CA THR A 328 0.29 -11.77 27.81
C THR A 328 -0.91 -12.62 27.38
N ASN A 329 -1.76 -12.08 26.50
CA ASN A 329 -3.01 -12.71 26.04
C ASN A 329 -2.89 -13.34 24.65
N ASN A 330 -1.69 -13.70 24.22
CA ASN A 330 -1.36 -14.14 22.87
C ASN A 330 -2.34 -15.22 22.34
N SER A 331 -3.25 -14.83 21.45
CA SER A 331 -4.24 -15.70 20.84
C SER A 331 -4.38 -15.40 19.35
N SER A 332 -4.63 -16.45 18.55
CA SER A 332 -5.05 -16.26 17.17
C SER A 332 -6.48 -15.71 17.14
N ARG A 333 -6.78 -14.85 16.17
CA ARG A 333 -8.07 -14.18 16.03
C ARG A 333 -8.71 -14.45 14.67
N ALA A 334 -10.03 -14.58 14.69
CA ALA A 334 -10.83 -14.58 13.46
C ALA A 334 -11.37 -13.17 13.23
N TYR A 335 -11.22 -12.68 12.00
CA TYR A 335 -11.70 -11.37 11.56
C TYR A 335 -12.76 -11.51 10.48
N ASN A 336 -13.75 -10.63 10.46
CA ASN A 336 -14.70 -10.56 9.36
C ASN A 336 -14.07 -9.77 8.20
N LEU A 337 -13.66 -10.48 7.15
CA LEU A 337 -12.93 -9.92 6.00
C LEU A 337 -13.71 -10.04 4.69
N ILE A 338 -15.02 -10.32 4.75
CA ILE A 338 -15.87 -10.61 3.57
C ILE A 338 -15.95 -9.46 2.55
N ASP A 339 -15.79 -8.21 3.03
CA ASP A 339 -15.83 -7.01 2.17
C ASP A 339 -14.52 -6.73 1.44
N PHE A 340 -13.45 -7.44 1.82
CA PHE A 340 -12.10 -7.26 1.29
C PHE A 340 -11.70 -8.35 0.28
N ASP A 341 -12.66 -9.03 -0.34
CA ASP A 341 -12.42 -10.01 -1.41
C ASP A 341 -12.06 -9.32 -2.73
N TRP A 342 -10.86 -9.56 -3.23
CA TRP A 342 -10.40 -9.01 -4.51
C TRP A 342 -11.25 -9.37 -5.71
N LYS A 343 -11.93 -10.51 -5.71
CA LYS A 343 -12.84 -10.87 -6.81
C LYS A 343 -14.02 -9.91 -6.86
N LYS A 344 -14.63 -9.62 -5.70
CA LYS A 344 -15.73 -8.66 -5.57
C LYS A 344 -15.27 -7.24 -5.88
N ILE A 345 -14.11 -6.84 -5.36
CA ILE A 345 -13.49 -5.52 -5.60
C ILE A 345 -13.23 -5.33 -7.08
N THR A 346 -12.60 -6.31 -7.74
CA THR A 346 -12.32 -6.27 -9.18
C THR A 346 -13.59 -6.12 -10.01
N GLN A 347 -14.66 -6.84 -9.64
CA GLN A 347 -15.94 -6.73 -10.33
C GLN A 347 -16.56 -5.33 -10.19
N LYS A 348 -16.50 -4.72 -9.00
CA LYS A 348 -16.95 -3.32 -8.80
C LYS A 348 -16.17 -2.33 -9.66
N VAL A 349 -14.84 -2.45 -9.71
CA VAL A 349 -13.99 -1.59 -10.56
C VAL A 349 -14.32 -1.81 -12.06
N TYR A 350 -14.53 -3.04 -12.48
CA TYR A 350 -14.90 -3.35 -13.86
C TYR A 350 -16.28 -2.78 -14.24
N GLN A 351 -17.25 -2.80 -13.33
CA GLN A 351 -18.57 -2.16 -13.54
C GLN A 351 -18.46 -0.64 -13.76
N ILE A 352 -17.56 0.05 -13.04
CA ILE A 352 -17.26 1.48 -13.30
C ILE A 352 -16.75 1.67 -14.73
N TYR A 353 -15.85 0.82 -15.21
CA TYR A 353 -15.37 0.95 -16.59
C TYR A 353 -16.49 0.69 -17.62
N GLN A 354 -17.40 -0.24 -17.35
CA GLN A 354 -18.54 -0.54 -18.21
C GLN A 354 -19.53 0.63 -18.30
N SER A 355 -19.79 1.32 -17.18
CA SER A 355 -20.71 2.47 -17.14
C SER A 355 -20.23 3.70 -17.93
N LEU A 356 -18.92 3.76 -18.24
CA LEU A 356 -18.32 4.84 -19.02
C LEU A 356 -18.36 4.61 -20.54
N ARG A 357 -18.78 3.43 -20.96
CA ARG A 357 -18.85 3.03 -22.37
C ARG A 357 -20.13 3.51 -23.01
#